data_482addec0bd89e8cbcdc2fb5adfbde65
#
_entry.id   482addec0bd89e8cbcdc2fb5adfbde65
#
_cell.length_a   1.000
_cell.length_b   1.000
_cell.length_c   1.000
_cell.angle_alpha   90.00
_cell.angle_beta   90.00
_cell.angle_gamma   90.00
#
_symmetry.space_group_name_H-M   'P 1'
#
loop_
_entity.id
_entity.type
_entity.pdbx_description
1 polymer ?
#
loop_
_entity_poly.entity_id
_entity_poly.type
_entity_poly.pdbx_seq_one_letter_code
_entity_poly.pdbx_strand_id
1 'polypeptide(L)'
;PLYHIAGMVMGVNLPIYTGATAVLLYRFDPLGVAQALERHRVTWWYSIAPMNGALMQVPGARDMDWSALRRNPVTSFGITFTEALAQQWQQFAPNCISHEAAYGLSETHTVDTAMPVDAIRWGTQGKPVPGNTIHIVDPDTGAPLAAGEVGEITIHGPGNFKGYWNKPEATAKTLRDGWVYTGDMGQIDADGYLTFIGRFKEMIKVSGYSVFP
;
A
#
# COMPACT_ATOMS: atom_id res chain seq x y z
N PRO A 1 9.65 -1.63 9.30
CA PRO A 1 10.73 -2.59 9.52
C PRO A 1 11.26 -3.15 8.20
N LEU A 2 12.60 -3.23 8.03
CA LEU A 2 13.22 -3.68 6.77
C LEU A 2 12.97 -5.17 6.47
N TYR A 3 12.58 -5.97 7.47
CA TYR A 3 12.20 -7.37 7.28
C TYR A 3 10.75 -7.55 6.79
N HIS A 4 9.91 -6.52 6.87
CA HIS A 4 8.61 -6.51 6.22
C HIS A 4 8.80 -6.23 4.72
N ILE A 5 8.01 -6.89 3.85
CA ILE A 5 8.20 -6.78 2.39
C ILE A 5 8.20 -5.32 1.90
N ALA A 6 7.31 -4.49 2.40
CA ALA A 6 7.28 -3.07 2.04
C ALA A 6 8.56 -2.33 2.47
N GLY A 7 9.09 -2.63 3.67
CA GLY A 7 10.34 -2.06 4.14
C GLY A 7 11.56 -2.54 3.32
N MET A 8 11.57 -3.80 2.93
CA MET A 8 12.62 -4.36 2.07
C MET A 8 12.61 -3.69 0.70
N VAL A 9 11.44 -3.56 0.08
CA VAL A 9 11.32 -2.96 -1.26
C VAL A 9 11.61 -1.46 -1.21
N MET A 10 10.95 -0.71 -0.32
CA MET A 10 11.04 0.75 -0.29
C MET A 10 12.30 1.27 0.43
N GLY A 11 12.81 0.53 1.43
CA GLY A 11 13.94 0.97 2.24
C GLY A 11 15.29 0.38 1.83
N VAL A 12 15.31 -0.73 1.07
CA VAL A 12 16.54 -1.40 0.63
C VAL A 12 16.63 -1.46 -0.88
N ASN A 13 15.68 -2.14 -1.55
CA ASN A 13 15.78 -2.39 -2.98
C ASN A 13 15.67 -1.10 -3.80
N LEU A 14 14.70 -0.25 -3.50
CA LEU A 14 14.45 0.98 -4.25
C LEU A 14 15.64 1.95 -4.18
N PRO A 15 16.23 2.27 -3.01
CA PRO A 15 17.42 3.12 -2.96
C PRO A 15 18.61 2.57 -3.74
N ILE A 16 18.86 1.26 -3.68
CA ILE A 16 19.95 0.61 -4.43
C ILE A 16 19.69 0.72 -5.93
N TYR A 17 18.47 0.39 -6.36
CA TYR A 17 18.11 0.43 -7.78
C TYR A 17 18.18 1.83 -8.38
N THR A 18 17.79 2.85 -7.62
CA THR A 18 17.76 4.25 -8.08
C THR A 18 19.06 5.00 -7.83
N GLY A 19 20.03 4.44 -7.09
CA GLY A 19 21.23 5.12 -6.65
C GLY A 19 20.94 6.23 -5.63
N ALA A 20 19.79 6.16 -4.92
CA ALA A 20 19.41 7.18 -3.96
C ALA A 20 20.09 6.99 -2.60
N THR A 21 20.27 8.09 -1.86
CA THR A 21 20.68 8.04 -0.45
C THR A 21 19.48 7.68 0.42
N ALA A 22 19.61 6.64 1.26
CA ALA A 22 18.62 6.27 2.24
C ALA A 22 18.98 6.76 3.64
N VAL A 23 18.04 7.39 4.33
CA VAL A 23 18.15 7.74 5.75
C VAL A 23 17.37 6.70 6.55
N LEU A 24 18.06 5.88 7.31
CA LEU A 24 17.47 4.80 8.09
C LEU A 24 17.45 5.17 9.57
N LEU A 25 16.30 4.96 10.19
CA LEU A 25 16.11 5.11 11.64
C LEU A 25 15.98 3.72 12.27
N TYR A 26 16.53 3.55 13.46
CA TYR A 26 16.47 2.29 14.18
C TYR A 26 15.03 1.86 14.50
N ARG A 27 14.18 2.83 14.82
CA ARG A 27 12.75 2.65 15.08
C ARG A 27 11.98 3.91 14.68
N PHE A 28 10.69 3.78 14.51
CA PHE A 28 9.82 4.95 14.34
C PHE A 28 9.74 5.73 15.65
N ASP A 29 10.10 7.00 15.55
CA ASP A 29 9.89 8.05 16.54
C ASP A 29 9.48 9.32 15.79
N PRO A 30 8.29 9.89 16.05
CA PRO A 30 7.78 11.00 15.27
C PRO A 30 8.71 12.21 15.20
N LEU A 31 9.31 12.58 16.35
CA LEU A 31 10.28 13.69 16.41
C LEU A 31 11.55 13.36 15.64
N GLY A 32 12.09 12.16 15.82
CA GLY A 32 13.28 11.71 15.09
C GLY A 32 13.07 11.66 13.58
N VAL A 33 11.87 11.25 13.13
CA VAL A 33 11.51 11.30 11.70
C VAL A 33 11.43 12.73 11.21
N ALA A 34 10.75 13.64 11.91
CA ALA A 34 10.66 15.04 11.55
C ALA A 34 12.06 15.69 11.39
N GLN A 35 12.92 15.49 12.38
CA GLN A 35 14.30 15.98 12.36
C GLN A 35 15.13 15.38 11.22
N ALA A 36 14.94 14.09 10.91
CA ALA A 36 15.63 13.44 9.81
C ALA A 36 15.17 13.97 8.44
N LEU A 37 13.87 14.19 8.25
CA LEU A 37 13.31 14.76 7.02
C LEU A 37 13.86 16.16 6.76
N GLU A 38 13.90 17.02 7.77
CA GLU A 38 14.46 18.36 7.67
C GLU A 38 15.98 18.33 7.48
N ARG A 39 16.72 17.72 8.41
CA ARG A 39 18.19 17.72 8.44
C ARG A 39 18.84 17.19 7.16
N HIS A 40 18.27 16.10 6.63
CA HIS A 40 18.80 15.45 5.44
C HIS A 40 18.11 15.91 4.16
N ARG A 41 17.22 16.89 4.24
CA ARG A 41 16.44 17.43 3.11
C ARG A 41 15.82 16.32 2.27
N VAL A 42 15.12 15.38 2.95
CA VAL A 42 14.55 14.20 2.34
C VAL A 42 13.50 14.60 1.31
N THR A 43 13.58 14.04 0.11
CA THR A 43 12.67 14.37 -1.00
C THR A 43 11.50 13.40 -1.14
N TRP A 44 11.65 12.20 -0.60
CA TRP A 44 10.69 11.11 -0.69
C TRP A 44 10.63 10.34 0.62
N TRP A 45 9.44 10.16 1.18
CA TRP A 45 9.22 9.44 2.43
C TRP A 45 8.06 8.47 2.28
N TYR A 46 8.30 7.16 2.34
CA TYR A 46 7.25 6.15 2.43
C TYR A 46 6.78 6.00 3.86
N SER A 47 5.46 6.06 4.07
CA SER A 47 4.87 6.04 5.40
C SER A 47 3.58 5.20 5.46
N ILE A 48 3.06 5.05 6.66
CA ILE A 48 1.68 4.57 6.90
C ILE A 48 0.85 5.70 7.53
N ALA A 49 -0.47 5.65 7.36
CA ALA A 49 -1.35 6.72 7.82
C ALA A 49 -1.18 7.11 9.30
N PRO A 50 -1.01 6.17 10.28
CA PRO A 50 -0.73 6.53 11.67
C PRO A 50 0.56 7.31 11.88
N MET A 51 1.62 7.06 11.06
CA MET A 51 2.87 7.82 11.16
C MET A 51 2.68 9.29 10.80
N ASN A 52 1.87 9.57 9.78
CA ASN A 52 1.54 10.94 9.39
C ASN A 52 0.80 11.67 10.51
N GLY A 53 -0.22 11.02 11.09
CA GLY A 53 -0.95 11.58 12.23
C GLY A 53 -0.05 11.89 13.42
N ALA A 54 0.83 10.96 13.78
CA ALA A 54 1.76 11.13 14.89
C ALA A 54 2.77 12.26 14.64
N LEU A 55 3.29 12.38 13.40
CA LEU A 55 4.25 13.40 13.05
C LEU A 55 3.61 14.80 13.10
N MET A 56 2.39 14.96 12.62
CA MET A 56 1.66 16.24 12.70
C MET A 56 1.35 16.70 14.13
N GLN A 57 1.45 15.82 15.13
CA GLN A 57 1.28 16.15 16.56
C GLN A 57 2.60 16.51 17.25
N VAL A 58 3.74 16.42 16.59
CA VAL A 58 5.04 16.76 17.18
C VAL A 58 5.09 18.28 17.45
N PRO A 59 5.36 18.71 18.69
CA PRO A 59 5.49 20.13 18.99
C PRO A 59 6.61 20.78 18.17
N GLY A 60 6.31 21.92 17.57
CA GLY A 60 7.27 22.67 16.74
C GLY A 60 7.49 22.12 15.34
N ALA A 61 6.92 20.96 14.97
CA ALA A 61 7.13 20.41 13.64
C ALA A 61 6.53 21.28 12.52
N ARG A 62 5.54 22.12 12.81
CA ARG A 62 5.00 23.10 11.83
C ARG A 62 6.02 24.16 11.41
N ASP A 63 6.98 24.45 12.27
CA ASP A 63 7.99 25.48 12.06
C ASP A 63 9.26 24.92 11.40
N MET A 64 9.33 23.62 11.16
CA MET A 64 10.44 22.94 10.51
C MET A 64 10.44 23.15 8.99
N ASP A 65 11.59 23.02 8.34
CA ASP A 65 11.72 23.16 6.89
C ASP A 65 11.32 21.90 6.14
N TRP A 66 10.09 21.86 5.66
CA TRP A 66 9.53 20.80 4.82
C TRP A 66 9.73 21.02 3.32
N SER A 67 10.44 22.06 2.92
CA SER A 67 10.55 22.50 1.51
C SER A 67 11.16 21.46 0.57
N ALA A 68 11.98 20.57 1.09
CA ALA A 68 12.62 19.52 0.28
C ALA A 68 11.68 18.33 -0.02
N LEU A 69 10.71 18.05 0.87
CA LEU A 69 9.85 16.88 0.74
C LEU A 69 8.87 17.04 -0.45
N ARG A 70 8.94 16.13 -1.40
CA ARG A 70 8.15 16.17 -2.66
C ARG A 70 7.08 15.11 -2.73
N ARG A 71 7.32 13.94 -2.14
CA ARG A 71 6.45 12.76 -2.23
C ARG A 71 6.36 12.06 -0.88
N ASN A 72 5.14 11.73 -0.53
CA ASN A 72 4.83 10.89 0.62
C ASN A 72 3.75 9.87 0.19
N PRO A 73 4.14 8.77 -0.47
CA PRO A 73 3.22 7.65 -0.66
C PRO A 73 2.92 7.03 0.70
N VAL A 74 1.63 6.89 1.00
CA VAL A 74 1.12 6.46 2.31
C VAL A 74 0.33 5.17 2.14
N THR A 75 0.62 4.16 2.92
CA THR A 75 -0.23 2.96 2.97
C THR A 75 -1.27 3.09 4.08
N SER A 76 -2.51 2.83 3.72
CA SER A 76 -3.61 2.65 4.67
C SER A 76 -3.37 1.39 5.49
N PHE A 77 -2.95 1.56 6.73
CA PHE A 77 -2.75 0.47 7.68
C PHE A 77 -3.27 0.91 9.06
N GLY A 78 -4.27 0.20 9.56
CA GLY A 78 -4.97 0.55 10.80
C GLY A 78 -5.87 1.80 10.69
N ILE A 79 -5.51 2.76 9.85
CA ILE A 79 -6.30 3.95 9.52
C ILE A 79 -6.26 4.12 8.00
N THR A 80 -7.41 4.41 7.39
CA THR A 80 -7.50 4.73 5.96
C THR A 80 -6.89 6.10 5.69
N PHE A 81 -6.00 6.18 4.71
CA PHE A 81 -5.47 7.45 4.23
C PHE A 81 -6.48 8.13 3.30
N THR A 82 -7.17 9.12 3.83
CA THR A 82 -8.24 9.85 3.13
C THR A 82 -7.73 11.14 2.49
N GLU A 83 -8.51 11.70 1.57
CA GLU A 83 -8.26 13.03 1.02
C GLU A 83 -8.16 14.11 2.10
N ALA A 84 -9.02 14.05 3.13
CA ALA A 84 -8.96 14.99 4.24
C ALA A 84 -7.63 14.93 5.01
N LEU A 85 -7.10 13.73 5.23
CA LEU A 85 -5.80 13.56 5.87
C LEU A 85 -4.67 14.05 4.96
N ALA A 86 -4.75 13.82 3.65
CA ALA A 86 -3.79 14.36 2.69
C ALA A 86 -3.82 15.90 2.63
N GLN A 87 -4.99 16.51 2.70
CA GLN A 87 -5.14 17.98 2.77
C GLN A 87 -4.55 18.54 4.07
N GLN A 88 -4.73 17.86 5.21
CA GLN A 88 -4.06 18.26 6.47
C GLN A 88 -2.54 18.17 6.35
N TRP A 89 -2.04 17.08 5.76
CA TRP A 89 -0.62 16.91 5.50
C TRP A 89 -0.07 17.98 4.55
N GLN A 90 -0.80 18.36 3.52
CA GLN A 90 -0.40 19.40 2.57
C GLN A 90 -0.30 20.78 3.22
N GLN A 91 -1.13 21.08 4.23
CA GLN A 91 -0.97 22.32 5.03
C GLN A 91 0.33 22.29 5.86
N PHE A 92 0.81 21.11 6.20
CA PHE A 92 2.00 20.88 6.96
C PHE A 92 3.27 20.87 6.07
N ALA A 93 3.22 20.19 4.93
CA ALA A 93 4.27 20.08 3.94
C ALA A 93 3.75 20.51 2.55
N PRO A 94 3.67 21.81 2.23
CA PRO A 94 2.95 22.32 1.05
C PRO A 94 3.45 21.82 -0.29
N ASN A 95 4.74 21.48 -0.38
CA ASN A 95 5.36 20.97 -1.61
C ASN A 95 5.23 19.46 -1.80
N CYS A 96 4.63 18.76 -0.82
CA CYS A 96 4.56 17.31 -0.81
C CYS A 96 3.24 16.81 -1.37
N ILE A 97 3.28 15.98 -2.40
CA ILE A 97 2.13 15.22 -2.86
C ILE A 97 2.06 13.93 -2.04
N SER A 98 0.95 13.77 -1.32
CA SER A 98 0.63 12.54 -0.57
C SER A 98 -0.58 11.85 -1.20
N HIS A 99 -0.52 10.53 -1.26
CA HIS A 99 -1.57 9.71 -1.85
C HIS A 99 -1.49 8.29 -1.29
N GLU A 100 -2.56 7.49 -1.46
CA GLU A 100 -2.47 6.06 -1.17
C GLU A 100 -1.35 5.44 -2.01
N ALA A 101 -0.47 4.68 -1.38
CA ALA A 101 0.74 4.21 -2.04
C ALA A 101 0.45 3.12 -3.06
N ALA A 102 -0.07 1.99 -2.57
CA ALA A 102 -0.14 0.75 -3.33
C ALA A 102 -0.99 -0.30 -2.60
N TYR A 103 -1.36 -1.35 -3.32
CA TYR A 103 -1.77 -2.63 -2.79
C TYR A 103 -0.71 -3.67 -3.12
N GLY A 104 -0.56 -4.67 -2.24
CA GLY A 104 0.34 -5.80 -2.47
C GLY A 104 0.57 -6.63 -1.21
N LEU A 105 1.14 -7.81 -1.41
CA LEU A 105 1.38 -8.82 -0.38
C LEU A 105 2.84 -9.29 -0.40
N SER A 106 3.23 -10.04 0.62
CA SER A 106 4.55 -10.72 0.62
C SER A 106 4.66 -11.75 -0.49
N GLU A 107 3.56 -12.42 -0.80
CA GLU A 107 3.43 -13.46 -1.82
C GLU A 107 3.59 -12.92 -3.25
N THR A 108 3.45 -11.63 -3.46
CA THR A 108 3.57 -10.96 -4.76
C THR A 108 4.72 -9.94 -4.80
N HIS A 109 5.57 -9.93 -3.76
CA HIS A 109 6.69 -8.99 -3.59
C HIS A 109 6.26 -7.53 -3.40
N THR A 110 5.01 -7.30 -2.97
CA THR A 110 4.35 -5.99 -2.76
C THR A 110 4.30 -5.09 -4.02
N VAL A 111 3.60 -3.95 -3.92
CA VAL A 111 3.43 -2.98 -5.03
C VAL A 111 2.84 -3.61 -6.29
N ASP A 112 1.76 -4.38 -6.12
CA ASP A 112 1.01 -4.94 -7.25
C ASP A 112 0.22 -3.88 -7.99
N THR A 113 -0.19 -2.83 -7.26
CA THR A 113 -0.73 -1.59 -7.83
C THR A 113 0.12 -0.40 -7.40
N ALA A 114 -0.04 0.72 -8.07
CA ALA A 114 0.48 2.02 -7.66
C ALA A 114 -0.51 3.13 -8.03
N MET A 115 -0.59 4.16 -7.20
CA MET A 115 -1.42 5.33 -7.49
C MET A 115 -0.73 6.22 -8.53
N PRO A 116 -1.35 6.50 -9.69
CA PRO A 116 -0.85 7.48 -10.62
C PRO A 116 -0.88 8.87 -9.97
N VAL A 117 0.28 9.54 -9.88
CA VAL A 117 0.38 10.84 -9.17
C VAL A 117 -0.28 12.00 -9.89
N ASP A 118 -0.53 11.85 -11.19
CA ASP A 118 -1.26 12.78 -12.06
C ASP A 118 -2.76 12.48 -12.17
N ALA A 119 -3.20 11.37 -11.59
CA ALA A 119 -4.59 10.92 -11.59
C ALA A 119 -4.95 10.22 -10.27
N ILE A 120 -4.72 10.90 -9.15
CA ILE A 120 -5.01 10.37 -7.80
C ILE A 120 -6.52 10.15 -7.67
N ARG A 121 -6.91 8.92 -7.27
CA ARG A 121 -8.30 8.55 -6.99
C ARG A 121 -8.43 8.07 -5.55
N TRP A 122 -9.04 8.90 -4.72
CA TRP A 122 -9.25 8.61 -3.31
C TRP A 122 -10.17 7.41 -3.10
N GLY A 123 -9.88 6.61 -2.07
CA GLY A 123 -10.62 5.39 -1.77
C GLY A 123 -10.21 4.19 -2.63
N THR A 124 -9.18 4.32 -3.47
CA THR A 124 -8.61 3.23 -4.26
C THR A 124 -7.12 3.03 -3.96
N GLN A 125 -6.58 1.88 -4.32
CA GLN A 125 -5.17 1.55 -4.20
C GLN A 125 -4.40 1.71 -5.52
N GLY A 126 -4.95 2.48 -6.46
CA GLY A 126 -4.32 2.74 -7.76
C GLY A 126 -4.55 1.65 -8.80
N LYS A 127 -3.67 1.58 -9.79
CA LYS A 127 -3.75 0.68 -10.95
C LYS A 127 -2.66 -0.37 -10.92
N PRO A 128 -2.87 -1.54 -11.54
CA PRO A 128 -1.82 -2.55 -11.68
C PRO A 128 -0.54 -1.95 -12.26
N VAL A 129 0.62 -2.30 -11.66
CA VAL A 129 1.91 -1.88 -12.19
C VAL A 129 2.28 -2.68 -13.45
N PRO A 130 3.15 -2.16 -14.33
CA PRO A 130 3.60 -2.88 -15.50
C PRO A 130 4.16 -4.26 -15.16
N GLY A 131 3.66 -5.29 -15.86
CA GLY A 131 4.04 -6.69 -15.65
C GLY A 131 3.10 -7.45 -14.71
N ASN A 132 2.27 -6.78 -13.93
CA ASN A 132 1.25 -7.41 -13.10
C ASN A 132 -0.12 -7.37 -13.78
N THR A 133 -0.85 -8.47 -13.67
CA THR A 133 -2.27 -8.58 -14.05
C THR A 133 -3.07 -8.89 -12.80
N ILE A 134 -4.15 -8.15 -12.58
CA ILE A 134 -5.06 -8.36 -11.46
C ILE A 134 -6.44 -8.70 -12.01
N HIS A 135 -7.02 -9.79 -11.54
CA HIS A 135 -8.41 -10.15 -11.79
C HIS A 135 -9.19 -10.13 -10.50
N ILE A 136 -10.45 -9.76 -10.59
CA ILE A 136 -11.44 -10.00 -9.56
C ILE A 136 -12.20 -11.26 -9.97
N VAL A 137 -12.24 -12.24 -9.10
CA VAL A 137 -12.89 -13.52 -9.40
C VAL A 137 -13.97 -13.83 -8.37
N ASP A 138 -14.97 -14.57 -8.82
CA ASP A 138 -15.95 -15.15 -7.92
C ASP A 138 -15.26 -16.14 -6.97
N PRO A 139 -15.41 -16.02 -5.66
CA PRO A 139 -14.65 -16.81 -4.68
C PRO A 139 -15.04 -18.30 -4.67
N ASP A 140 -16.26 -18.65 -5.14
CA ASP A 140 -16.76 -20.02 -5.14
C ASP A 140 -16.37 -20.76 -6.41
N THR A 141 -16.43 -20.07 -7.55
CA THR A 141 -16.22 -20.67 -8.88
C THR A 141 -14.85 -20.38 -9.47
N GLY A 142 -14.20 -19.30 -9.03
CA GLY A 142 -12.95 -18.78 -9.61
C GLY A 142 -13.13 -18.09 -10.96
N ALA A 143 -14.37 -17.89 -11.42
CA ALA A 143 -14.64 -17.23 -12.69
C ALA A 143 -14.36 -15.72 -12.60
N PRO A 144 -13.72 -15.11 -13.62
CA PRO A 144 -13.51 -13.67 -13.66
C PRO A 144 -14.84 -12.90 -13.63
N LEU A 145 -14.88 -11.83 -12.86
CA LEU A 145 -16.02 -10.92 -12.71
C LEU A 145 -15.84 -9.67 -13.59
N ALA A 146 -16.95 -9.01 -13.90
CA ALA A 146 -16.92 -7.76 -14.66
C ALA A 146 -16.42 -6.57 -13.82
N ALA A 147 -16.02 -5.50 -14.51
CA ALA A 147 -15.58 -4.25 -13.84
C ALA A 147 -16.69 -3.72 -12.91
N GLY A 148 -16.31 -3.39 -11.68
CA GLY A 148 -17.20 -2.91 -10.63
C GLY A 148 -17.86 -4.00 -9.80
N GLU A 149 -17.73 -5.27 -10.18
CA GLU A 149 -18.20 -6.39 -9.34
C GLU A 149 -17.19 -6.71 -8.24
N VAL A 150 -17.69 -7.11 -7.08
CA VAL A 150 -16.89 -7.42 -5.89
C VAL A 150 -16.61 -8.92 -5.82
N GLY A 151 -15.35 -9.28 -5.66
CA GLY A 151 -14.91 -10.67 -5.53
C GLY A 151 -13.51 -10.79 -4.90
N GLU A 152 -12.88 -11.96 -5.07
CA GLU A 152 -11.52 -12.19 -4.61
C GLU A 152 -10.52 -11.53 -5.57
N ILE A 153 -9.57 -10.80 -4.99
CA ILE A 153 -8.44 -10.24 -5.75
C ILE A 153 -7.47 -11.38 -6.06
N THR A 154 -7.14 -11.55 -7.35
CA THR A 154 -6.11 -12.49 -7.78
C THR A 154 -5.05 -11.78 -8.60
N ILE A 155 -3.78 -12.20 -8.44
CA ILE A 155 -2.62 -11.50 -9.01
C ILE A 155 -1.73 -12.48 -9.76
N HIS A 156 -1.37 -12.12 -10.97
CA HIS A 156 -0.36 -12.79 -11.77
C HIS A 156 0.73 -11.79 -12.15
N GLY A 157 1.98 -12.10 -11.82
CA GLY A 157 3.11 -11.23 -12.13
C GLY A 157 4.45 -11.87 -11.84
N PRO A 158 5.54 -11.23 -12.28
CA PRO A 158 6.90 -11.75 -12.10
C PRO A 158 7.36 -11.75 -10.64
N GLY A 159 6.68 -10.98 -9.77
CA GLY A 159 6.94 -10.90 -8.33
C GLY A 159 6.34 -12.04 -7.52
N ASN A 160 5.50 -12.89 -8.13
CA ASN A 160 4.82 -13.96 -7.41
C ASN A 160 5.81 -14.95 -6.79
N PHE A 161 5.56 -15.31 -5.54
CA PHE A 161 6.40 -16.23 -4.79
C PHE A 161 6.39 -17.65 -5.41
N LYS A 162 7.39 -18.47 -5.06
CA LYS A 162 7.46 -19.88 -5.49
C LYS A 162 6.67 -20.81 -4.59
N GLY A 163 6.26 -20.32 -3.42
CA GLY A 163 5.51 -21.07 -2.42
C GLY A 163 6.01 -20.85 -1.00
N TYR A 164 5.27 -21.35 -0.04
CA TYR A 164 5.63 -21.32 1.37
C TYR A 164 6.58 -22.45 1.70
N TRP A 165 7.66 -22.14 2.40
CA TRP A 165 8.66 -23.13 2.80
C TRP A 165 8.03 -24.26 3.62
N ASN A 166 8.23 -25.51 3.17
CA ASN A 166 7.68 -26.73 3.78
C ASN A 166 6.16 -26.71 4.03
N LYS A 167 5.37 -25.98 3.20
CA LYS A 167 3.91 -25.87 3.32
C LYS A 167 3.25 -26.09 1.95
N PRO A 168 3.34 -27.30 1.36
CA PRO A 168 2.82 -27.55 0.01
C PRO A 168 1.30 -27.33 -0.10
N GLU A 169 0.53 -27.74 0.91
CA GLU A 169 -0.91 -27.57 0.92
C GLU A 169 -1.31 -26.08 0.97
N ALA A 170 -0.65 -25.27 1.80
CA ALA A 170 -0.89 -23.84 1.85
C ALA A 170 -0.48 -23.17 0.54
N THR A 171 0.65 -23.61 -0.05
CA THR A 171 1.08 -23.13 -1.36
C THR A 171 0.05 -23.41 -2.43
N ALA A 172 -0.46 -24.65 -2.53
CA ALA A 172 -1.44 -25.05 -3.52
C ALA A 172 -2.80 -24.30 -3.36
N LYS A 173 -3.12 -23.86 -2.14
CA LYS A 173 -4.31 -23.02 -1.90
C LYS A 173 -4.13 -21.58 -2.37
N THR A 174 -2.92 -21.04 -2.23
CA THR A 174 -2.64 -19.64 -2.51
C THR A 174 -2.12 -19.41 -3.94
N LEU A 175 -1.29 -20.30 -4.46
CA LEU A 175 -0.72 -20.19 -5.81
C LEU A 175 -1.31 -21.28 -6.71
N ARG A 176 -2.11 -20.87 -7.71
CA ARG A 176 -2.80 -21.74 -8.64
C ARG A 176 -2.54 -21.26 -10.07
N ASP A 177 -1.92 -22.10 -10.88
CA ASP A 177 -1.61 -21.79 -12.31
C ASP A 177 -0.92 -20.43 -12.52
N GLY A 178 -0.01 -20.09 -11.59
CA GLY A 178 0.73 -18.81 -11.61
C GLY A 178 -0.03 -17.62 -11.02
N TRP A 179 -1.28 -17.79 -10.59
CA TRP A 179 -2.08 -16.76 -9.93
C TRP A 179 -2.01 -16.89 -8.41
N VAL A 180 -1.74 -15.79 -7.74
CA VAL A 180 -1.88 -15.69 -6.28
C VAL A 180 -3.32 -15.33 -5.94
N TYR A 181 -4.00 -16.23 -5.24
CA TYR A 181 -5.31 -16.00 -4.63
C TYR A 181 -5.09 -15.37 -3.26
N THR A 182 -5.44 -14.11 -3.13
CA THR A 182 -4.98 -13.29 -2.00
C THR A 182 -5.77 -13.51 -0.71
N GLY A 183 -7.00 -14.00 -0.82
CA GLY A 183 -7.95 -14.03 0.28
C GLY A 183 -8.48 -12.64 0.65
N ASP A 184 -8.16 -11.64 -0.16
CA ASP A 184 -8.63 -10.27 -0.01
C ASP A 184 -9.78 -10.01 -0.98
N MET A 185 -10.75 -9.25 -0.53
CA MET A 185 -11.92 -8.85 -1.30
C MET A 185 -11.75 -7.45 -1.86
N GLY A 186 -12.11 -7.27 -3.12
CA GLY A 186 -12.03 -5.98 -3.79
C GLY A 186 -12.80 -5.94 -5.10
N GLN A 187 -12.65 -4.82 -5.79
CA GLN A 187 -13.18 -4.60 -7.13
C GLN A 187 -12.21 -3.77 -7.96
N ILE A 188 -12.29 -3.90 -9.28
CA ILE A 188 -11.61 -3.00 -10.23
C ILE A 188 -12.67 -2.26 -11.01
N ASP A 189 -12.57 -0.93 -11.07
CA ASP A 189 -13.50 -0.11 -11.84
C ASP A 189 -13.18 -0.12 -13.35
N ALA A 190 -14.03 0.50 -14.15
CA ALA A 190 -13.88 0.57 -15.62
C ALA A 190 -12.61 1.32 -16.06
N ASP A 191 -12.03 2.16 -15.19
CA ASP A 191 -10.80 2.89 -15.44
C ASP A 191 -9.55 2.13 -14.95
N GLY A 192 -9.73 0.93 -14.36
CA GLY A 192 -8.67 0.04 -13.90
C GLY A 192 -8.15 0.32 -12.48
N TYR A 193 -8.85 1.13 -11.67
CA TYR A 193 -8.47 1.34 -10.28
C TYR A 193 -8.98 0.22 -9.38
N LEU A 194 -8.07 -0.32 -8.58
CA LEU A 194 -8.39 -1.32 -7.57
C LEU A 194 -8.94 -0.65 -6.31
N THR A 195 -10.04 -1.16 -5.78
CA THR A 195 -10.53 -0.86 -4.43
C THR A 195 -10.44 -2.11 -3.57
N PHE A 196 -9.61 -2.08 -2.53
CA PHE A 196 -9.57 -3.09 -1.49
C PHE A 196 -10.73 -2.85 -0.51
N ILE A 197 -11.47 -3.91 -0.17
CA ILE A 197 -12.65 -3.82 0.70
C ILE A 197 -12.37 -4.45 2.07
N GLY A 198 -11.64 -5.57 2.11
CA GLY A 198 -11.33 -6.27 3.35
C GLY A 198 -10.83 -7.69 3.10
N ARG A 199 -10.64 -8.46 4.18
CA ARG A 199 -10.25 -9.87 4.08
C ARG A 199 -11.42 -10.80 4.29
N PHE A 200 -11.53 -11.85 3.49
CA PHE A 200 -12.57 -12.87 3.69
C PHE A 200 -12.53 -13.48 5.09
N LYS A 201 -11.34 -13.66 5.67
CA LYS A 201 -11.16 -14.20 7.02
C LYS A 201 -11.65 -13.29 8.15
N GLU A 202 -11.70 -11.98 7.89
CA GLU A 202 -12.07 -10.96 8.86
C GLU A 202 -13.53 -10.55 8.70
N MET A 203 -14.19 -11.02 7.64
CA MET A 203 -15.59 -10.77 7.38
C MET A 203 -16.48 -11.47 8.42
N ILE A 204 -17.32 -10.71 9.10
CA ILE A 204 -18.33 -11.22 10.03
C ILE A 204 -19.70 -11.15 9.33
N LYS A 205 -20.41 -12.26 9.27
CA LYS A 205 -21.80 -12.28 8.78
C LYS A 205 -22.75 -12.02 9.94
N VAL A 206 -23.49 -10.91 9.88
CA VAL A 206 -24.52 -10.54 10.86
C VAL A 206 -25.85 -10.43 10.13
N SER A 207 -26.81 -11.30 10.47
CA SER A 207 -28.16 -11.29 9.86
C SER A 207 -28.16 -11.22 8.32
N GLY A 208 -27.21 -11.89 7.66
CA GLY A 208 -27.09 -11.91 6.21
C GLY A 208 -26.25 -10.76 5.60
N TYR A 209 -25.83 -9.79 6.41
CA TYR A 209 -24.94 -8.72 5.97
C TYR A 209 -23.48 -9.06 6.27
N SER A 210 -22.58 -8.73 5.33
CA SER A 210 -21.14 -8.81 5.53
C SER A 210 -20.64 -7.53 6.19
N VAL A 211 -20.01 -7.68 7.36
CA VAL A 211 -19.39 -6.57 8.10
C VAL A 211 -17.90 -6.83 8.16
N PHE A 212 -17.11 -5.79 7.90
CA PHE A 212 -15.65 -5.80 7.99
C PHE A 212 -15.20 -4.97 9.17
N PRO A 213 -14.12 -5.34 9.89
CA PRO A 213 -13.57 -4.56 10.98
C PRO A 213 -13.00 -3.22 10.54
#